data_7794dd11eb61771a25dc07b154e5467f
#
_entry.id   7794dd11eb61771a25dc07b154e5467f
#
_cell.length_a   1.000
_cell.length_b   1.000
_cell.length_c   1.000
_cell.angle_alpha   90.00
_cell.angle_beta   90.00
_cell.angle_gamma   90.00
#
_symmetry.space_group_name_H-M   'P 1'
#
loop_
_entity.id
_entity.type
_entity.pdbx_description
1 polymer ?
#
loop_
_entity_poly.entity_id
_entity_poly.type
_entity_poly.pdbx_seq_one_letter_code
_entity_poly.pdbx_strand_id
1 'polypeptide(L)'
;MNTFTEFGLEPKVLQAITELGFEEATPIQTKSIPIALEGRDLIGQAQTGTGKTAAFGLPLINKIPREEDRIVALIMTPTRELAIQVAEEIGRLSRFKGTRSLPIYGGQDIVRQIRALKKKPQIIIGTPGRLLDHINRKTIKLDDVQTVVLDEADEMLDMGFMEDIQSILKLVPEERQTMLFSATMPGNIQRLAQQFLKNPEHVSVIPKQVSAPLIDQAYIEIHERQKFDGLTRLLDMESPELAIVFGRTKRRVDELSEALQKRGYSADGLHGDLSQNQRDNVMRKFRDGSIDVLVATDVAARGLDVSGVTHVVNFDLPQDPESYVHRIGRTGRAGKEGAAWSFVTPREIDHLHFIERITRHKIARKPLPSIAEAIEGKQRITAERLLELVENGELNEYKGIAIQMLEQYDSVNLLAAAFKLITGEKNDKTNIELTPEEPIRVKRRNPDIRSSGRKPSGYGNRGGSGYRRDSQGGSRGGSYGGNKGGYNRDSGSRDSNRSSYDRKPRSSSGGGERRPSKFNDNQSFDK
;
A
#
# COMPACT_ATOMS: atom_id res chain seq x y z
N MET A 1 34.84 -0.79 0.91
CA MET A 1 33.79 -0.23 1.76
C MET A 1 33.41 1.08 1.12
N ASN A 2 32.13 1.22 0.71
CA ASN A 2 31.70 2.45 0.04
C ASN A 2 31.15 3.40 1.10
N THR A 3 31.98 4.29 1.58
CA THR A 3 31.59 5.30 2.57
C THR A 3 30.94 6.51 1.87
N PHE A 4 29.96 7.13 2.51
CA PHE A 4 29.31 8.33 1.96
C PHE A 4 30.26 9.51 1.74
N THR A 5 31.41 9.52 2.42
CA THR A 5 32.46 10.53 2.27
C THR A 5 33.11 10.54 0.89
N GLU A 6 33.12 9.40 0.19
CA GLU A 6 33.70 9.25 -1.16
C GLU A 6 32.86 9.89 -2.27
N PHE A 7 31.58 10.20 -2.01
CA PHE A 7 30.66 10.77 -3.02
C PHE A 7 30.82 12.28 -3.25
N GLY A 8 31.64 12.98 -2.47
CA GLY A 8 31.81 14.43 -2.61
C GLY A 8 30.58 15.24 -2.20
N LEU A 9 29.81 14.74 -1.22
CA LEU A 9 28.67 15.45 -0.66
C LEU A 9 29.13 16.63 0.21
N GLU A 10 28.30 17.67 0.29
CA GLU A 10 28.56 18.82 1.16
C GLU A 10 28.69 18.40 2.63
N PRO A 11 29.55 19.05 3.43
CA PRO A 11 29.77 18.70 4.85
C PRO A 11 28.47 18.65 5.68
N LYS A 12 27.51 19.53 5.40
CA LYS A 12 26.20 19.56 6.08
C LYS A 12 25.32 18.36 5.77
N VAL A 13 25.44 17.82 4.56
CA VAL A 13 24.72 16.61 4.14
C VAL A 13 25.37 15.40 4.79
N LEU A 14 26.71 15.33 4.80
CA LEU A 14 27.46 14.27 5.49
C LEU A 14 27.18 14.26 6.99
N GLN A 15 27.07 15.42 7.62
CA GLN A 15 26.71 15.53 9.05
C GLN A 15 25.33 14.90 9.32
N ALA A 16 24.33 15.14 8.45
CA ALA A 16 23.00 14.55 8.60
C ALA A 16 23.05 13.02 8.48
N ILE A 17 23.82 12.51 7.52
CA ILE A 17 24.03 11.07 7.29
C ILE A 17 24.63 10.40 8.54
N THR A 18 25.67 11.02 9.13
CA THR A 18 26.34 10.51 10.33
C THR A 18 25.41 10.49 11.54
N GLU A 19 24.63 11.57 11.76
CA GLU A 19 23.65 11.60 12.87
C GLU A 19 22.51 10.58 12.71
N LEU A 20 22.18 10.21 11.47
CA LEU A 20 21.18 9.18 11.17
C LEU A 20 21.73 7.76 11.31
N GLY A 21 23.04 7.60 11.62
CA GLY A 21 23.69 6.32 11.79
C GLY A 21 23.90 5.55 10.47
N PHE A 22 23.98 6.24 9.34
CA PHE A 22 24.27 5.60 8.06
C PHE A 22 25.80 5.40 7.94
N GLU A 23 26.25 4.17 8.12
CA GLU A 23 27.67 3.82 8.07
C GLU A 23 28.14 3.52 6.66
N GLU A 24 27.44 2.65 5.94
CA GLU A 24 27.77 2.20 4.59
C GLU A 24 26.65 2.48 3.60
N ALA A 25 27.02 2.86 2.40
CA ALA A 25 26.06 3.05 1.31
C ALA A 25 25.59 1.70 0.77
N THR A 26 24.27 1.55 0.63
CA THR A 26 23.65 0.37 0.02
C THR A 26 24.05 0.25 -1.46
N PRO A 27 23.93 -0.95 -2.08
CA PRO A 27 24.31 -1.13 -3.50
C PRO A 27 23.59 -0.19 -4.47
N ILE A 28 22.32 0.18 -4.22
CA ILE A 28 21.62 1.15 -5.05
C ILE A 28 22.17 2.56 -4.86
N GLN A 29 22.48 2.94 -3.63
CA GLN A 29 23.07 4.24 -3.31
C GLN A 29 24.46 4.38 -3.92
N THR A 30 25.32 3.38 -3.75
CA THR A 30 26.69 3.37 -4.29
C THR A 30 26.73 3.62 -5.79
N LYS A 31 25.80 3.00 -6.53
CA LYS A 31 25.77 3.13 -7.99
C LYS A 31 25.02 4.37 -8.48
N SER A 32 23.96 4.78 -7.78
CA SER A 32 23.07 5.86 -8.25
C SER A 32 23.55 7.25 -7.84
N ILE A 33 24.12 7.42 -6.63
CA ILE A 33 24.50 8.74 -6.11
C ILE A 33 25.52 9.44 -7.02
N PRO A 34 26.62 8.81 -7.49
CA PRO A 34 27.58 9.46 -8.37
C PRO A 34 26.95 9.94 -9.68
N ILE A 35 26.17 9.08 -10.35
CA ILE A 35 25.48 9.39 -11.60
C ILE A 35 24.52 10.57 -11.43
N ALA A 36 23.75 10.54 -10.31
CA ALA A 36 22.82 11.61 -10.00
C ALA A 36 23.51 12.94 -9.69
N LEU A 37 24.67 12.92 -9.05
CA LEU A 37 25.48 14.12 -8.78
C LEU A 37 26.03 14.75 -10.08
N GLU A 38 26.38 13.93 -11.08
CA GLU A 38 26.79 14.39 -12.42
C GLU A 38 25.65 15.07 -13.21
N GLY A 39 24.39 14.96 -12.76
CA GLY A 39 23.23 15.54 -13.43
C GLY A 39 22.67 14.67 -14.54
N ARG A 40 23.10 13.42 -14.66
CA ARG A 40 22.65 12.49 -15.68
C ARG A 40 21.31 11.86 -15.29
N ASP A 41 20.50 11.54 -16.28
CA ASP A 41 19.27 10.80 -16.07
C ASP A 41 19.55 9.36 -15.65
N LEU A 42 18.67 8.81 -14.81
CA LEU A 42 18.90 7.54 -14.15
C LEU A 42 17.62 6.70 -14.09
N ILE A 43 17.75 5.41 -14.39
CA ILE A 43 16.75 4.38 -14.06
C ILE A 43 17.34 3.51 -12.95
N GLY A 44 16.78 3.61 -11.74
CA GLY A 44 17.17 2.81 -10.58
C GLY A 44 16.19 1.66 -10.34
N GLN A 45 16.61 0.42 -10.67
CA GLN A 45 15.78 -0.75 -10.42
C GLN A 45 16.20 -1.45 -9.13
N ALA A 46 15.36 -1.32 -8.09
CA ALA A 46 15.60 -1.90 -6.78
C ALA A 46 14.29 -2.08 -6.00
N GLN A 47 14.24 -3.08 -5.12
CA GLN A 47 13.10 -3.36 -4.25
C GLN A 47 12.86 -2.25 -3.21
N THR A 48 11.69 -2.24 -2.56
CA THR A 48 11.41 -1.35 -1.42
C THR A 48 12.34 -1.70 -0.24
N GLY A 49 12.71 -0.69 0.55
CA GLY A 49 13.61 -0.89 1.70
C GLY A 49 15.10 -0.99 1.36
N THR A 50 15.51 -0.82 0.11
CA THR A 50 16.93 -0.84 -0.31
C THR A 50 17.64 0.51 -0.17
N GLY A 51 16.97 1.56 0.33
CA GLY A 51 17.53 2.89 0.47
C GLY A 51 17.40 3.79 -0.76
N LYS A 52 16.41 3.56 -1.63
CA LYS A 52 16.14 4.39 -2.83
C LYS A 52 15.96 5.86 -2.50
N THR A 53 15.24 6.19 -1.42
CA THR A 53 14.97 7.58 -1.02
C THR A 53 16.27 8.36 -0.81
N ALA A 54 17.24 7.79 -0.10
CA ALA A 54 18.55 8.41 0.06
C ALA A 54 19.36 8.43 -1.25
N ALA A 55 19.19 7.43 -2.13
CA ALA A 55 19.88 7.37 -3.42
C ALA A 55 19.55 8.55 -4.34
N PHE A 56 18.29 9.02 -4.36
CA PHE A 56 17.93 10.25 -5.09
C PHE A 56 17.93 11.50 -4.21
N GLY A 57 17.60 11.36 -2.94
CA GLY A 57 17.47 12.49 -2.02
C GLY A 57 18.78 13.19 -1.71
N LEU A 58 19.85 12.43 -1.47
CA LEU A 58 21.17 12.99 -1.17
C LEU A 58 21.73 13.85 -2.32
N PRO A 59 21.78 13.37 -3.58
CA PRO A 59 22.21 14.20 -4.70
C PRO A 59 21.29 15.42 -4.92
N LEU A 60 20.00 15.25 -4.76
CA LEU A 60 19.01 16.32 -4.90
C LEU A 60 19.27 17.42 -3.85
N ILE A 61 19.33 17.05 -2.57
CA ILE A 61 19.62 18.00 -1.49
C ILE A 61 20.97 18.67 -1.71
N ASN A 62 21.98 17.91 -2.11
CA ASN A 62 23.34 18.42 -2.33
C ASN A 62 23.40 19.54 -3.38
N LYS A 63 22.58 19.43 -4.45
CA LYS A 63 22.54 20.40 -5.55
C LYS A 63 21.77 21.69 -5.23
N ILE A 64 20.80 21.66 -4.34
CA ILE A 64 19.91 22.80 -4.07
C ILE A 64 20.64 23.85 -3.22
N PRO A 65 20.77 25.12 -3.70
CA PRO A 65 21.35 26.19 -2.90
C PRO A 65 20.50 26.49 -1.64
N ARG A 66 21.14 26.90 -0.56
CA ARG A 66 20.47 27.17 0.72
C ARG A 66 19.42 28.28 0.62
N GLU A 67 19.70 29.30 -0.19
CA GLU A 67 18.86 30.50 -0.34
C GLU A 67 17.87 30.39 -1.49
N GLU A 68 17.66 29.19 -2.02
CA GLU A 68 16.69 28.98 -3.09
C GLU A 68 15.25 29.14 -2.55
N ASP A 69 14.47 29.94 -3.21
CA ASP A 69 13.08 30.28 -2.84
C ASP A 69 12.06 29.79 -3.89
N ARG A 70 12.52 29.01 -4.88
CA ARG A 70 11.69 28.46 -5.96
C ARG A 70 11.54 26.95 -5.80
N ILE A 71 10.54 26.39 -6.47
CA ILE A 71 10.37 24.95 -6.58
C ILE A 71 11.33 24.45 -7.66
N VAL A 72 12.42 23.79 -7.26
CA VAL A 72 13.48 23.31 -8.18
C VAL A 72 13.45 21.79 -8.34
N ALA A 73 12.67 21.08 -7.49
CA ALA A 73 12.55 19.64 -7.59
C ALA A 73 11.10 19.17 -7.37
N LEU A 74 10.72 18.18 -8.17
CA LEU A 74 9.43 17.51 -8.11
C LEU A 74 9.65 16.00 -7.94
N ILE A 75 9.08 15.42 -6.88
CA ILE A 75 9.08 13.97 -6.65
C ILE A 75 7.64 13.48 -6.74
N MET A 76 7.37 12.53 -7.62
CA MET A 76 6.07 11.89 -7.75
C MET A 76 6.08 10.51 -7.11
N THR A 77 5.03 10.21 -6.33
CA THR A 77 4.86 8.97 -5.58
C THR A 77 3.44 8.43 -5.75
N PRO A 78 3.22 7.09 -5.72
CA PRO A 78 1.90 6.50 -5.93
C PRO A 78 0.89 6.82 -4.82
N THR A 79 1.35 6.92 -3.57
CA THR A 79 0.48 7.02 -2.40
C THR A 79 0.78 8.25 -1.55
N ARG A 80 -0.21 8.62 -0.74
CA ARG A 80 -0.10 9.73 0.22
C ARG A 80 0.92 9.43 1.30
N GLU A 81 0.88 8.20 1.77
CA GLU A 81 1.74 7.67 2.81
C GLU A 81 3.21 7.74 2.36
N LEU A 82 3.51 7.32 1.14
CA LEU A 82 4.86 7.41 0.59
C LEU A 82 5.28 8.87 0.38
N ALA A 83 4.37 9.75 -0.06
CA ALA A 83 4.69 11.19 -0.18
C ALA A 83 5.09 11.82 1.15
N ILE A 84 4.40 11.48 2.23
CA ILE A 84 4.72 11.94 3.58
C ILE A 84 6.07 11.38 4.02
N GLN A 85 6.27 10.09 3.85
CA GLN A 85 7.48 9.35 4.22
C GLN A 85 8.74 9.88 3.51
N VAL A 86 8.66 10.08 2.19
CA VAL A 86 9.73 10.70 1.40
C VAL A 86 10.01 12.13 1.88
N ALA A 87 8.96 12.90 2.20
CA ALA A 87 9.13 14.26 2.70
C ALA A 87 9.82 14.30 4.09
N GLU A 88 9.47 13.38 4.98
CA GLU A 88 10.12 13.23 6.28
C GLU A 88 11.59 12.81 6.15
N GLU A 89 11.87 11.85 5.25
CA GLU A 89 13.24 11.39 5.00
C GLU A 89 14.11 12.50 4.40
N ILE A 90 13.60 13.21 3.38
CA ILE A 90 14.26 14.39 2.82
C ILE A 90 14.49 15.46 3.90
N GLY A 91 13.50 15.67 4.79
CA GLY A 91 13.61 16.59 5.92
C GLY A 91 14.74 16.20 6.89
N ARG A 92 14.86 14.91 7.22
CA ARG A 92 15.95 14.37 8.06
C ARG A 92 17.31 14.54 7.39
N LEU A 93 17.43 14.13 6.12
CA LEU A 93 18.66 14.24 5.33
C LEU A 93 19.12 15.69 5.10
N SER A 94 18.18 16.65 5.06
CA SER A 94 18.46 18.07 4.82
C SER A 94 18.55 18.93 6.09
N ARG A 95 18.49 18.32 7.27
CA ARG A 95 18.37 19.01 8.57
C ARG A 95 19.39 20.14 8.75
N PHE A 96 20.64 19.94 8.43
CA PHE A 96 21.71 20.96 8.57
C PHE A 96 21.82 21.89 7.38
N LYS A 97 21.35 21.48 6.21
CA LYS A 97 21.34 22.31 5.00
C LYS A 97 20.13 23.27 4.98
N GLY A 98 19.00 22.84 5.57
CA GLY A 98 17.79 23.66 5.70
C GLY A 98 16.92 23.69 4.44
N THR A 99 17.07 22.68 3.56
CA THR A 99 16.19 22.54 2.37
C THR A 99 14.77 22.18 2.83
N ARG A 100 13.79 22.89 2.31
CA ARG A 100 12.38 22.71 2.68
C ARG A 100 11.67 21.82 1.66
N SER A 101 11.06 20.76 2.12
CA SER A 101 10.20 19.88 1.36
C SER A 101 8.74 20.02 1.77
N LEU A 102 7.80 19.81 0.85
CA LEU A 102 6.37 19.86 1.13
C LEU A 102 5.65 18.69 0.46
N PRO A 103 4.98 17.82 1.24
CA PRO A 103 4.14 16.78 0.67
C PRO A 103 2.79 17.33 0.21
N ILE A 104 2.38 16.95 -1.02
CA ILE A 104 1.15 17.38 -1.71
C ILE A 104 0.37 16.14 -2.15
N TYR A 105 -0.77 15.85 -1.49
CA TYR A 105 -1.54 14.64 -1.73
C TYR A 105 -3.04 14.85 -1.53
N GLY A 106 -3.84 13.95 -2.09
CA GLY A 106 -5.29 14.00 -2.01
C GLY A 106 -5.82 13.67 -0.59
N GLY A 107 -7.05 14.09 -0.28
CA GLY A 107 -7.71 13.82 1.01
C GLY A 107 -7.39 14.82 2.13
N GLN A 108 -6.36 15.64 1.96
CA GLN A 108 -6.10 16.79 2.83
C GLN A 108 -6.79 18.05 2.27
N ASP A 109 -7.17 18.99 3.15
CA ASP A 109 -7.70 20.28 2.71
C ASP A 109 -6.68 21.03 1.83
N ILE A 110 -7.12 21.37 0.62
CA ILE A 110 -6.28 22.06 -0.36
C ILE A 110 -5.86 23.47 0.12
N VAL A 111 -6.69 24.16 0.88
CA VAL A 111 -6.37 25.49 1.42
C VAL A 111 -5.17 25.43 2.36
N ARG A 112 -5.06 24.34 3.15
CA ARG A 112 -3.92 24.09 4.02
C ARG A 112 -2.63 23.90 3.19
N GLN A 113 -2.70 23.16 2.10
CA GLN A 113 -1.55 22.96 1.18
C GLN A 113 -1.17 24.28 0.49
N ILE A 114 -2.13 25.08 0.03
CA ILE A 114 -1.87 26.41 -0.57
C ILE A 114 -1.18 27.34 0.44
N ARG A 115 -1.60 27.32 1.72
CA ARG A 115 -0.91 28.10 2.77
C ARG A 115 0.52 27.62 2.99
N ALA A 116 0.75 26.31 2.96
CA ALA A 116 2.09 25.74 3.11
C ALA A 116 3.01 26.08 1.93
N LEU A 117 2.49 26.15 0.70
CA LEU A 117 3.24 26.57 -0.50
C LEU A 117 3.75 28.01 -0.41
N LYS A 118 3.07 28.90 0.37
CA LYS A 118 3.57 30.27 0.61
C LYS A 118 4.88 30.33 1.37
N LYS A 119 5.30 29.21 2.03
CA LYS A 119 6.62 29.09 2.68
C LYS A 119 7.75 28.80 1.72
N LYS A 120 7.46 28.80 0.41
CA LYS A 120 8.42 28.61 -0.69
C LYS A 120 9.28 27.35 -0.51
N PRO A 121 8.68 26.15 -0.52
CA PRO A 121 9.45 24.90 -0.50
C PRO A 121 10.25 24.75 -1.78
N GLN A 122 11.46 24.23 -1.69
CA GLN A 122 12.31 23.91 -2.85
C GLN A 122 11.94 22.57 -3.48
N ILE A 123 11.45 21.64 -2.67
CA ILE A 123 11.10 20.28 -3.10
C ILE A 123 9.60 20.05 -2.88
N ILE A 124 8.90 19.69 -3.93
CA ILE A 124 7.52 19.22 -3.84
C ILE A 124 7.53 17.69 -3.99
N ILE A 125 6.89 16.99 -3.08
CA ILE A 125 6.68 15.55 -3.14
C ILE A 125 5.17 15.31 -3.23
N GLY A 126 4.67 14.56 -4.22
CA GLY A 126 3.23 14.42 -4.28
C GLY A 126 2.69 13.29 -5.14
N THR A 127 1.39 13.04 -4.94
CA THR A 127 0.64 12.11 -5.79
C THR A 127 0.18 12.80 -7.07
N PRO A 128 0.25 12.13 -8.25
CA PRO A 128 0.03 12.76 -9.54
C PRO A 128 -1.27 13.58 -9.64
N GLY A 129 -2.42 12.99 -9.30
CA GLY A 129 -3.71 13.68 -9.43
C GLY A 129 -3.83 14.96 -8.59
N ARG A 130 -3.25 15.03 -7.36
CA ARG A 130 -3.27 16.24 -6.53
C ARG A 130 -2.26 17.29 -7.03
N LEU A 131 -1.15 16.84 -7.58
CA LEU A 131 -0.21 17.75 -8.24
C LEU A 131 -0.87 18.44 -9.44
N LEU A 132 -1.57 17.70 -10.30
CA LEU A 132 -2.35 18.26 -11.41
C LEU A 132 -3.43 19.25 -10.95
N ASP A 133 -4.15 18.96 -9.84
CA ASP A 133 -5.14 19.90 -9.29
C ASP A 133 -4.48 21.22 -8.89
N HIS A 134 -3.31 21.18 -8.23
CA HIS A 134 -2.55 22.40 -7.90
C HIS A 134 -1.99 23.14 -9.13
N ILE A 135 -1.50 22.41 -10.13
CA ILE A 135 -0.99 22.98 -11.38
C ILE A 135 -2.13 23.68 -12.15
N ASN A 136 -3.27 23.00 -12.30
CA ASN A 136 -4.46 23.55 -12.97
C ASN A 136 -5.00 24.79 -12.25
N ARG A 137 -4.91 24.85 -10.92
CA ARG A 137 -5.23 26.02 -10.09
C ARG A 137 -4.13 27.10 -10.10
N LYS A 138 -3.01 26.86 -10.78
CA LYS A 138 -1.85 27.76 -10.81
C LYS A 138 -1.28 28.10 -9.42
N THR A 139 -1.44 27.20 -8.46
CA THR A 139 -0.90 27.31 -7.09
C THR A 139 0.50 26.70 -6.95
N ILE A 140 0.89 25.84 -7.88
CA ILE A 140 2.24 25.33 -8.11
C ILE A 140 2.66 25.77 -9.52
N LYS A 141 3.87 26.30 -9.63
CA LYS A 141 4.55 26.62 -10.90
C LYS A 141 5.72 25.67 -11.06
N LEU A 142 5.88 25.12 -12.26
CA LEU A 142 6.91 24.14 -12.56
C LEU A 142 8.05 24.72 -13.43
N ASP A 143 8.01 26.00 -13.76
CA ASP A 143 8.91 26.66 -14.71
C ASP A 143 10.39 26.60 -14.28
N ASP A 144 10.66 26.51 -12.97
CA ASP A 144 12.02 26.47 -12.39
C ASP A 144 12.47 25.06 -11.99
N VAL A 145 11.68 24.00 -12.29
CA VAL A 145 12.02 22.63 -11.90
C VAL A 145 13.20 22.11 -12.71
N GLN A 146 14.28 21.77 -12.01
CA GLN A 146 15.53 21.27 -12.57
C GLN A 146 15.66 19.74 -12.40
N THR A 147 14.96 19.15 -11.44
CA THR A 147 15.02 17.71 -11.19
C THR A 147 13.63 17.13 -10.97
N VAL A 148 13.34 16.04 -11.66
CA VAL A 148 12.13 15.23 -11.47
C VAL A 148 12.51 13.82 -11.02
N VAL A 149 11.81 13.31 -10.01
CA VAL A 149 11.94 11.93 -9.54
C VAL A 149 10.59 11.24 -9.65
N LEU A 150 10.58 10.06 -10.25
CA LEU A 150 9.45 9.13 -10.22
C LEU A 150 9.82 7.99 -9.27
N ASP A 151 9.21 7.92 -8.10
CA ASP A 151 9.45 6.85 -7.14
C ASP A 151 8.29 5.85 -7.12
N GLU A 152 8.62 4.55 -7.13
CA GLU A 152 7.66 3.45 -7.32
C GLU A 152 6.82 3.65 -8.60
N ALA A 153 7.50 3.85 -9.75
CA ALA A 153 6.84 4.16 -11.02
C ALA A 153 5.91 3.02 -11.48
N ASP A 154 6.25 1.76 -11.23
CA ASP A 154 5.42 0.59 -11.49
C ASP A 154 4.10 0.65 -10.71
N GLU A 155 4.14 1.01 -9.43
CA GLU A 155 2.95 1.17 -8.60
C GLU A 155 2.04 2.33 -9.09
N MET A 156 2.65 3.43 -9.54
CA MET A 156 1.88 4.53 -10.14
C MET A 156 1.16 4.09 -11.42
N LEU A 157 1.78 3.21 -12.21
CA LEU A 157 1.17 2.61 -13.40
C LEU A 157 -0.03 1.74 -13.03
N ASP A 158 0.12 0.84 -12.06
CA ASP A 158 -0.94 -0.06 -11.60
C ASP A 158 -2.14 0.70 -11.02
N MET A 159 -1.90 1.86 -10.43
CA MET A 159 -2.95 2.76 -9.94
C MET A 159 -3.59 3.60 -11.04
N GLY A 160 -3.15 3.50 -12.29
CA GLY A 160 -3.72 4.21 -13.43
C GLY A 160 -3.24 5.66 -13.58
N PHE A 161 -2.18 6.08 -12.90
CA PHE A 161 -1.67 7.46 -12.96
C PHE A 161 -0.80 7.76 -14.18
N MET A 162 -0.71 6.86 -15.17
CA MET A 162 0.17 7.04 -16.32
C MET A 162 -0.11 8.35 -17.09
N GLU A 163 -1.40 8.63 -17.34
CA GLU A 163 -1.80 9.85 -18.07
C GLU A 163 -1.51 11.12 -17.28
N ASP A 164 -1.72 11.09 -15.97
CA ASP A 164 -1.43 12.20 -15.06
C ASP A 164 0.08 12.52 -15.04
N ILE A 165 0.91 11.46 -14.92
CA ILE A 165 2.38 11.58 -14.93
C ILE A 165 2.85 12.20 -16.24
N GLN A 166 2.38 11.68 -17.38
CA GLN A 166 2.75 12.21 -18.69
C GLN A 166 2.33 13.67 -18.85
N SER A 167 1.16 14.03 -18.33
CA SER A 167 0.67 15.41 -18.37
C SER A 167 1.55 16.34 -17.54
N ILE A 168 1.97 15.93 -16.36
CA ILE A 168 2.90 16.72 -15.52
C ILE A 168 4.26 16.85 -16.19
N LEU A 169 4.83 15.73 -16.70
CA LEU A 169 6.15 15.74 -17.34
C LEU A 169 6.25 16.62 -18.58
N LYS A 170 5.13 16.86 -19.28
CA LYS A 170 5.06 17.81 -20.42
C LYS A 170 5.06 19.27 -19.98
N LEU A 171 4.73 19.57 -18.73
CA LEU A 171 4.66 20.92 -18.18
C LEU A 171 5.95 21.35 -17.45
N VAL A 172 6.86 20.41 -17.20
CA VAL A 172 8.18 20.68 -16.61
C VAL A 172 9.15 21.05 -17.73
N PRO A 173 10.16 21.93 -17.49
CA PRO A 173 11.16 22.27 -18.49
C PRO A 173 11.83 21.04 -19.12
N GLU A 174 12.18 21.15 -20.41
CA GLU A 174 12.89 20.07 -21.12
C GLU A 174 14.33 19.90 -20.59
N GLU A 175 15.00 20.99 -20.26
CA GLU A 175 16.31 20.97 -19.63
C GLU A 175 16.18 20.68 -18.15
N ARG A 176 16.18 19.38 -17.82
CA ARG A 176 16.08 18.86 -16.46
C ARG A 176 16.79 17.54 -16.33
N GLN A 177 17.09 17.14 -15.11
CA GLN A 177 17.45 15.77 -14.76
C GLN A 177 16.18 14.99 -14.41
N THR A 178 16.04 13.77 -14.94
CA THR A 178 14.92 12.89 -14.61
C THR A 178 15.44 11.57 -14.03
N MET A 179 15.00 11.21 -12.85
CA MET A 179 15.34 9.95 -12.19
C MET A 179 14.07 9.09 -12.02
N LEU A 180 14.12 7.85 -12.47
CA LEU A 180 13.02 6.90 -12.36
C LEU A 180 13.45 5.73 -11.46
N PHE A 181 12.73 5.52 -10.36
CA PHE A 181 12.94 4.39 -9.46
C PHE A 181 11.73 3.46 -9.50
N SER A 182 11.99 2.16 -9.66
CA SER A 182 10.95 1.13 -9.78
C SER A 182 11.49 -0.22 -9.30
N ALA A 183 10.62 -1.09 -8.81
CA ALA A 183 10.99 -2.47 -8.52
C ALA A 183 10.96 -3.31 -9.80
N THR A 184 10.00 -3.05 -10.69
CA THR A 184 9.79 -3.75 -11.94
C THR A 184 9.88 -2.80 -13.14
N MET A 185 10.15 -3.36 -14.34
CA MET A 185 10.26 -2.57 -15.58
C MET A 185 9.32 -3.14 -16.66
N PRO A 186 7.98 -3.08 -16.47
CA PRO A 186 7.04 -3.49 -17.50
C PRO A 186 7.13 -2.57 -18.73
N GLY A 187 6.65 -3.06 -19.89
CA GLY A 187 6.80 -2.34 -21.16
C GLY A 187 6.24 -0.92 -21.18
N ASN A 188 5.26 -0.62 -20.32
CA ASN A 188 4.71 0.74 -20.20
C ASN A 188 5.68 1.68 -19.49
N ILE A 189 6.38 1.22 -18.44
CA ILE A 189 7.41 2.00 -17.74
C ILE A 189 8.64 2.20 -18.64
N GLN A 190 9.03 1.17 -19.40
CA GLN A 190 10.10 1.32 -20.39
C GLN A 190 9.78 2.39 -21.43
N ARG A 191 8.53 2.42 -21.94
CA ARG A 191 8.07 3.47 -22.88
C ARG A 191 8.05 4.85 -22.24
N LEU A 192 7.61 4.97 -20.98
CA LEU A 192 7.67 6.23 -20.25
C LEU A 192 9.12 6.73 -20.13
N ALA A 193 10.04 5.85 -19.75
CA ALA A 193 11.46 6.17 -19.64
C ALA A 193 12.04 6.63 -20.99
N GLN A 194 11.77 5.88 -22.06
CA GLN A 194 12.22 6.27 -23.42
C GLN A 194 11.69 7.61 -23.89
N GLN A 195 10.49 8.00 -23.48
CA GLN A 195 9.85 9.25 -23.90
C GLN A 195 10.36 10.47 -23.13
N PHE A 196 10.69 10.34 -21.85
CA PHE A 196 10.91 11.47 -20.95
C PHE A 196 12.30 11.55 -20.32
N LEU A 197 13.13 10.51 -20.45
CA LEU A 197 14.52 10.50 -19.97
C LEU A 197 15.50 10.66 -21.14
N LYS A 198 16.59 11.39 -20.90
CA LYS A 198 17.66 11.66 -21.87
C LYS A 198 18.86 10.73 -21.61
N ASN A 199 19.06 9.74 -22.46
CA ASN A 199 20.16 8.76 -22.33
C ASN A 199 20.39 8.26 -20.89
N PRO A 200 19.36 7.68 -20.23
CA PRO A 200 19.45 7.33 -18.83
C PRO A 200 20.43 6.20 -18.57
N GLU A 201 21.22 6.32 -17.51
CA GLU A 201 21.96 5.19 -16.96
C GLU A 201 21.04 4.20 -16.28
N HIS A 202 21.19 2.93 -16.60
CA HIS A 202 20.38 1.86 -16.00
C HIS A 202 21.13 1.18 -14.86
N VAL A 203 20.76 1.51 -13.64
CA VAL A 203 21.29 0.88 -12.42
C VAL A 203 20.31 -0.17 -11.93
N SER A 204 20.66 -1.44 -12.08
CA SER A 204 19.90 -2.55 -11.53
C SER A 204 20.65 -3.17 -10.34
N VAL A 205 19.95 -3.29 -9.23
CA VAL A 205 20.41 -3.93 -8.00
C VAL A 205 19.48 -5.10 -7.65
N ILE A 206 18.98 -5.75 -8.66
CA ILE A 206 18.30 -7.02 -8.46
C ILE A 206 19.40 -8.05 -8.20
N PRO A 207 19.42 -8.73 -7.05
CA PRO A 207 20.39 -9.79 -6.82
C PRO A 207 20.25 -10.83 -7.94
N LYS A 208 21.35 -11.18 -8.62
CA LYS A 208 21.37 -12.26 -9.63
C LYS A 208 20.97 -13.62 -9.04
N GLN A 209 21.13 -13.76 -7.76
CA GLN A 209 20.45 -14.72 -6.90
C GLN A 209 19.67 -13.87 -5.91
N VAL A 210 18.36 -13.95 -5.98
CA VAL A 210 17.52 -13.56 -4.86
C VAL A 210 18.05 -14.41 -3.71
N SER A 211 18.94 -13.84 -2.86
CA SER A 211 18.97 -14.30 -1.48
C SER A 211 17.50 -14.27 -1.10
N ALA A 212 16.91 -15.45 -0.95
CA ALA A 212 15.50 -15.54 -0.63
C ALA A 212 15.31 -14.51 0.48
N PRO A 213 14.37 -13.56 0.36
CA PRO A 213 14.12 -12.69 1.48
C PRO A 213 14.00 -13.62 2.67
N LEU A 214 14.46 -13.20 3.84
CA LEU A 214 14.35 -13.96 5.08
C LEU A 214 12.87 -14.18 5.46
N ILE A 215 12.06 -14.51 4.44
CA ILE A 215 10.61 -14.69 4.54
C ILE A 215 10.30 -16.16 4.29
N ASP A 216 9.88 -16.84 5.34
CA ASP A 216 9.30 -18.20 5.21
C ASP A 216 7.93 -18.08 4.53
N GLN A 217 7.79 -18.66 3.33
CA GLN A 217 6.58 -18.58 2.54
C GLN A 217 5.84 -19.90 2.54
N ALA A 218 4.59 -19.86 2.98
CA ALA A 218 3.74 -21.04 3.02
C ALA A 218 2.32 -20.74 2.51
N TYR A 219 1.65 -21.78 2.01
CA TYR A 219 0.23 -21.70 1.75
C TYR A 219 -0.55 -22.82 2.44
N ILE A 220 -1.81 -22.51 2.77
CA ILE A 220 -2.78 -23.45 3.32
C ILE A 220 -3.90 -23.59 2.29
N GLU A 221 -4.13 -24.82 1.82
CA GLU A 221 -5.29 -25.13 1.00
C GLU A 221 -6.54 -25.24 1.87
N ILE A 222 -7.52 -24.36 1.63
CA ILE A 222 -8.67 -24.18 2.53
C ILE A 222 -9.91 -23.77 1.74
N HIS A 223 -11.09 -24.20 2.19
CA HIS A 223 -12.34 -23.72 1.62
C HIS A 223 -12.68 -22.30 2.10
N GLU A 224 -13.32 -21.51 1.23
CA GLU A 224 -13.64 -20.10 1.49
C GLU A 224 -14.32 -19.89 2.86
N ARG A 225 -15.29 -20.73 3.22
CA ARG A 225 -16.01 -20.65 4.50
C ARG A 225 -15.16 -20.92 5.73
N GLN A 226 -14.03 -21.59 5.57
CA GLN A 226 -13.13 -21.97 6.66
C GLN A 226 -11.96 -20.98 6.83
N LYS A 227 -11.79 -20.03 5.89
CA LYS A 227 -10.65 -19.09 5.92
C LYS A 227 -10.58 -18.30 7.22
N PHE A 228 -11.72 -17.83 7.74
CA PHE A 228 -11.73 -17.04 8.97
C PHE A 228 -11.30 -17.85 10.19
N ASP A 229 -11.82 -19.08 10.34
CA ASP A 229 -11.37 -20.01 11.38
C ASP A 229 -9.88 -20.38 11.20
N GLY A 230 -9.46 -20.56 9.93
CA GLY A 230 -8.06 -20.81 9.61
C GLY A 230 -7.15 -19.65 10.02
N LEU A 231 -7.59 -18.42 9.79
CA LEU A 231 -6.87 -17.23 10.19
C LEU A 231 -6.72 -17.12 11.71
N THR A 232 -7.80 -17.32 12.45
CA THR A 232 -7.74 -17.25 13.92
C THR A 232 -6.82 -18.30 14.52
N ARG A 233 -6.86 -19.56 14.00
CA ARG A 233 -5.92 -20.62 14.43
C ARG A 233 -4.47 -20.28 14.09
N LEU A 234 -4.22 -19.73 12.90
CA LEU A 234 -2.89 -19.31 12.50
C LEU A 234 -2.36 -18.19 13.40
N LEU A 235 -3.18 -17.17 13.68
CA LEU A 235 -2.82 -16.08 14.57
C LEU A 235 -2.58 -16.55 16.01
N ASP A 236 -3.36 -17.52 16.49
CA ASP A 236 -3.18 -18.07 17.83
C ASP A 236 -1.92 -18.97 17.93
N MET A 237 -1.58 -19.71 16.87
CA MET A 237 -0.38 -20.55 16.81
C MET A 237 0.91 -19.73 16.70
N GLU A 238 0.93 -18.74 15.77
CA GLU A 238 2.12 -17.93 15.47
C GLU A 238 2.27 -16.75 16.44
N SER A 239 1.16 -16.23 17.00
CA SER A 239 1.09 -15.04 17.87
C SER A 239 1.99 -13.91 17.41
N PRO A 240 1.75 -13.35 16.22
CA PRO A 240 2.61 -12.32 15.64
C PRO A 240 2.68 -11.09 16.54
N GLU A 241 3.85 -10.44 16.62
CA GLU A 241 3.95 -9.12 17.24
C GLU A 241 3.14 -8.11 16.45
N LEU A 242 3.36 -8.07 15.13
CA LEU A 242 2.59 -7.27 14.19
C LEU A 242 2.30 -8.09 12.94
N ALA A 243 1.04 -8.16 12.55
CA ALA A 243 0.60 -8.86 11.35
C ALA A 243 -0.15 -7.94 10.39
N ILE A 244 0.07 -8.12 9.08
CA ILE A 244 -0.77 -7.51 8.04
C ILE A 244 -1.54 -8.62 7.35
N VAL A 245 -2.88 -8.48 7.34
CA VAL A 245 -3.80 -9.42 6.68
C VAL A 245 -4.38 -8.75 5.44
N PHE A 246 -4.12 -9.31 4.26
CA PHE A 246 -4.59 -8.76 2.99
C PHE A 246 -5.93 -9.34 2.57
N GLY A 247 -6.94 -8.47 2.46
CA GLY A 247 -8.23 -8.75 1.85
C GLY A 247 -8.34 -8.10 0.46
N ARG A 248 -9.06 -8.75 -0.45
CA ARG A 248 -9.18 -8.30 -1.85
C ARG A 248 -10.01 -7.04 -2.02
N THR A 249 -11.06 -6.86 -1.22
CA THR A 249 -12.02 -5.76 -1.35
C THR A 249 -12.11 -4.95 -0.06
N LYS A 250 -12.55 -3.70 -0.17
CA LYS A 250 -12.80 -2.82 0.98
C LYS A 250 -13.79 -3.47 1.96
N ARG A 251 -14.90 -4.01 1.40
CA ARG A 251 -15.91 -4.73 2.18
C ARG A 251 -15.31 -5.92 2.94
N ARG A 252 -14.44 -6.70 2.28
CA ARG A 252 -13.73 -7.82 2.93
C ARG A 252 -12.89 -7.34 4.10
N VAL A 253 -12.20 -6.20 3.95
CA VAL A 253 -11.40 -5.60 5.01
C VAL A 253 -12.27 -5.20 6.21
N ASP A 254 -13.41 -4.55 5.97
CA ASP A 254 -14.36 -4.17 7.02
C ASP A 254 -14.91 -5.40 7.76
N GLU A 255 -15.46 -6.36 7.01
CA GLU A 255 -16.02 -7.60 7.57
C GLU A 255 -14.97 -8.37 8.38
N LEU A 256 -13.73 -8.46 7.88
CA LEU A 256 -12.67 -9.23 8.51
C LEU A 256 -12.12 -8.55 9.77
N SER A 257 -11.91 -7.22 9.74
CA SER A 257 -11.47 -6.48 10.92
C SER A 257 -12.51 -6.51 12.03
N GLU A 258 -13.79 -6.33 11.70
CA GLU A 258 -14.89 -6.43 12.66
C GLU A 258 -15.01 -7.86 13.24
N ALA A 259 -14.84 -8.88 12.40
CA ALA A 259 -14.86 -10.28 12.83
C ALA A 259 -13.72 -10.61 13.79
N LEU A 260 -12.50 -10.11 13.51
CA LEU A 260 -11.35 -10.28 14.38
C LEU A 260 -11.54 -9.57 15.72
N GLN A 261 -12.07 -8.35 15.73
CA GLN A 261 -12.40 -7.62 16.96
C GLN A 261 -13.44 -8.37 17.81
N LYS A 262 -14.49 -8.90 17.19
CA LYS A 262 -15.50 -9.73 17.87
C LYS A 262 -14.92 -11.00 18.48
N ARG A 263 -13.85 -11.55 17.89
CA ARG A 263 -13.08 -12.68 18.43
C ARG A 263 -12.03 -12.27 19.47
N GLY A 264 -11.91 -10.95 19.79
CA GLY A 264 -11.00 -10.43 20.81
C GLY A 264 -9.56 -10.19 20.33
N TYR A 265 -9.34 -10.05 19.02
CA TYR A 265 -8.06 -9.60 18.48
C TYR A 265 -8.01 -8.06 18.44
N SER A 266 -6.84 -7.48 18.71
CA SER A 266 -6.59 -6.05 18.52
C SER A 266 -6.36 -5.80 17.03
N ALA A 267 -7.44 -5.60 16.27
CA ALA A 267 -7.40 -5.45 14.83
C ALA A 267 -8.09 -4.18 14.37
N ASP A 268 -7.58 -3.55 13.29
CA ASP A 268 -8.26 -2.43 12.60
C ASP A 268 -8.14 -2.61 11.09
N GLY A 269 -9.13 -2.07 10.36
CA GLY A 269 -9.19 -2.13 8.89
C GLY A 269 -8.57 -0.89 8.24
N LEU A 270 -7.89 -1.07 7.10
CA LEU A 270 -7.29 0.00 6.30
C LEU A 270 -7.67 -0.14 4.82
N HIS A 271 -8.50 0.76 4.31
CA HIS A 271 -8.93 0.76 2.91
C HIS A 271 -9.20 2.18 2.39
N GLY A 272 -9.45 2.30 1.07
CA GLY A 272 -9.54 3.60 0.38
C GLY A 272 -10.72 4.48 0.76
N ASP A 273 -11.78 3.94 1.41
CA ASP A 273 -12.96 4.72 1.80
C ASP A 273 -12.82 5.40 3.16
N LEU A 274 -11.78 5.05 3.92
CA LEU A 274 -11.46 5.76 5.17
C LEU A 274 -11.04 7.20 4.88
N SER A 275 -11.52 8.12 5.71
CA SER A 275 -11.00 9.49 5.72
C SER A 275 -9.52 9.50 6.12
N GLN A 276 -8.78 10.57 5.75
CA GLN A 276 -7.36 10.67 6.08
C GLN A 276 -7.12 10.59 7.59
N ASN A 277 -7.93 11.26 8.39
CA ASN A 277 -7.80 11.21 9.86
C ASN A 277 -7.98 9.80 10.44
N GLN A 278 -8.91 9.01 9.86
CA GLN A 278 -9.09 7.62 10.28
C GLN A 278 -7.88 6.77 9.89
N ARG A 279 -7.36 6.92 8.66
CA ARG A 279 -6.16 6.22 8.20
C ARG A 279 -4.95 6.54 9.09
N ASP A 280 -4.71 7.82 9.37
CA ASP A 280 -3.60 8.27 10.22
C ASP A 280 -3.73 7.70 11.65
N ASN A 281 -4.97 7.62 12.18
CA ASN A 281 -5.23 7.02 13.49
C ASN A 281 -4.95 5.52 13.50
N VAL A 282 -5.44 4.76 12.50
CA VAL A 282 -5.18 3.31 12.38
C VAL A 282 -3.68 3.05 12.25
N MET A 283 -3.00 3.81 11.39
CA MET A 283 -1.56 3.67 11.19
C MET A 283 -0.73 4.00 12.42
N ARG A 284 -1.16 5.00 13.21
CA ARG A 284 -0.51 5.32 14.48
C ARG A 284 -0.66 4.15 15.46
N LYS A 285 -1.90 3.65 15.67
CA LYS A 285 -2.17 2.50 16.55
C LYS A 285 -1.36 1.26 16.16
N PHE A 286 -1.17 1.04 14.85
CA PHE A 286 -0.39 -0.09 14.35
C PHE A 286 1.11 0.09 14.58
N ARG A 287 1.64 1.32 14.44
CA ARG A 287 3.05 1.61 14.72
C ARG A 287 3.40 1.59 16.21
N ASP A 288 2.49 2.01 17.07
CA ASP A 288 2.69 2.00 18.51
C ASP A 288 2.32 0.68 19.19
N GLY A 289 1.89 -0.33 18.40
CA GLY A 289 1.54 -1.66 18.91
C GLY A 289 0.20 -1.71 19.67
N SER A 290 -0.64 -0.66 19.57
CA SER A 290 -1.99 -0.68 20.17
C SER A 290 -2.94 -1.63 19.42
N ILE A 291 -2.63 -1.97 18.17
CA ILE A 291 -3.26 -3.05 17.41
C ILE A 291 -2.19 -3.97 16.86
N ASP A 292 -2.43 -5.28 16.97
CA ASP A 292 -1.49 -6.32 16.55
C ASP A 292 -1.75 -6.75 15.10
N VAL A 293 -2.98 -6.58 14.60
CA VAL A 293 -3.42 -7.03 13.28
C VAL A 293 -3.98 -5.88 12.47
N LEU A 294 -3.31 -5.55 11.37
CA LEU A 294 -3.80 -4.62 10.37
C LEU A 294 -4.44 -5.38 9.22
N VAL A 295 -5.73 -5.19 8.99
CA VAL A 295 -6.41 -5.75 7.81
C VAL A 295 -6.43 -4.71 6.70
N ALA A 296 -5.89 -5.01 5.52
CA ALA A 296 -5.73 -3.99 4.50
C ALA A 296 -6.02 -4.49 3.07
N THR A 297 -6.42 -3.56 2.19
CA THR A 297 -6.40 -3.78 0.73
C THR A 297 -5.02 -3.47 0.17
N ASP A 298 -4.67 -4.02 -1.01
CA ASP A 298 -3.41 -3.73 -1.70
C ASP A 298 -3.13 -2.23 -1.82
N VAL A 299 -4.11 -1.49 -2.35
CA VAL A 299 -3.98 -0.05 -2.56
C VAL A 299 -3.71 0.72 -1.26
N ALA A 300 -4.36 0.31 -0.17
CA ALA A 300 -4.20 1.00 1.11
C ALA A 300 -2.90 0.62 1.83
N ALA A 301 -2.39 -0.59 1.62
CA ALA A 301 -1.14 -1.07 2.20
C ALA A 301 0.10 -0.67 1.39
N ARG A 302 -0.08 -0.19 0.15
CA ARG A 302 1.04 0.34 -0.66
C ARG A 302 1.68 1.54 0.02
N GLY A 303 2.99 1.61 -0.01
CA GLY A 303 3.75 2.68 0.63
C GLY A 303 3.75 2.68 2.16
N LEU A 304 3.17 1.66 2.81
CA LEU A 304 3.28 1.52 4.26
C LEU A 304 4.72 1.14 4.64
N ASP A 305 5.35 2.02 5.39
CA ASP A 305 6.60 1.71 6.07
C ASP A 305 6.32 1.54 7.56
N VAL A 306 6.19 0.29 7.94
CA VAL A 306 6.07 -0.13 9.32
C VAL A 306 7.19 -1.13 9.57
N SER A 307 8.10 -0.76 10.45
CA SER A 307 9.12 -1.67 10.96
C SER A 307 8.49 -2.62 11.97
N GLY A 308 8.98 -3.84 12.03
CA GLY A 308 8.52 -4.82 13.03
C GLY A 308 7.34 -5.69 12.60
N VAL A 309 6.86 -5.59 11.36
CA VAL A 309 5.89 -6.54 10.83
C VAL A 309 6.55 -7.91 10.71
N THR A 310 6.11 -8.86 11.54
CA THR A 310 6.64 -10.21 11.58
C THR A 310 5.90 -11.14 10.61
N HIS A 311 4.61 -10.91 10.41
CA HIS A 311 3.76 -11.79 9.61
C HIS A 311 2.95 -11.05 8.57
N VAL A 312 2.87 -11.64 7.39
CA VAL A 312 1.95 -11.25 6.31
C VAL A 312 1.02 -12.41 6.00
N VAL A 313 -0.28 -12.16 5.99
CA VAL A 313 -1.27 -13.17 5.63
C VAL A 313 -2.05 -12.71 4.40
N ASN A 314 -1.92 -13.40 3.28
CA ASN A 314 -2.79 -13.26 2.14
C ASN A 314 -4.09 -14.02 2.41
N PHE A 315 -5.07 -13.37 3.09
CA PHE A 315 -6.39 -13.94 3.31
C PHE A 315 -7.08 -14.24 1.97
N ASP A 316 -6.94 -13.34 1.03
CA ASP A 316 -7.26 -13.53 -0.38
C ASP A 316 -5.99 -13.39 -1.23
N LEU A 317 -5.77 -14.32 -2.15
CA LEU A 317 -4.65 -14.22 -3.09
C LEU A 317 -4.74 -12.92 -3.91
N PRO A 318 -3.62 -12.26 -4.19
CA PRO A 318 -3.59 -11.11 -5.08
C PRO A 318 -3.85 -11.53 -6.55
N GLN A 319 -4.31 -10.60 -7.38
CA GLN A 319 -4.63 -10.89 -8.78
C GLN A 319 -3.40 -11.09 -9.66
N ASP A 320 -2.28 -10.50 -9.29
CA ASP A 320 -1.04 -10.53 -10.05
C ASP A 320 0.17 -10.89 -9.16
N PRO A 321 1.23 -11.47 -9.76
CA PRO A 321 2.43 -11.86 -9.03
C PRO A 321 3.22 -10.69 -8.42
N GLU A 322 3.12 -9.50 -9.00
CA GLU A 322 3.82 -8.31 -8.52
C GLU A 322 3.21 -7.87 -7.19
N SER A 323 1.88 -7.81 -7.11
CA SER A 323 1.17 -7.56 -5.84
C SER A 323 1.51 -8.60 -4.76
N TYR A 324 1.71 -9.87 -5.13
CA TYR A 324 2.17 -10.89 -4.18
C TYR A 324 3.52 -10.51 -3.56
N VAL A 325 4.49 -10.14 -4.38
CA VAL A 325 5.83 -9.75 -3.91
C VAL A 325 5.75 -8.49 -3.04
N HIS A 326 4.95 -7.50 -3.43
CA HIS A 326 4.77 -6.26 -2.67
C HIS A 326 4.09 -6.49 -1.32
N ARG A 327 3.15 -7.46 -1.22
CA ARG A 327 2.52 -7.83 0.05
C ARG A 327 3.52 -8.49 0.99
N ILE A 328 4.18 -9.56 0.54
CA ILE A 328 5.12 -10.30 1.40
C ILE A 328 6.33 -9.44 1.77
N GLY A 329 6.74 -8.51 0.92
CA GLY A 329 7.80 -7.53 1.21
C GLY A 329 7.44 -6.50 2.30
N ARG A 330 6.28 -6.61 2.97
CA ARG A 330 5.98 -5.85 4.19
C ARG A 330 6.67 -6.46 5.41
N THR A 331 7.03 -7.74 5.38
CA THR A 331 7.86 -8.41 6.40
C THR A 331 9.26 -8.72 5.87
N GLY A 332 10.14 -9.27 6.68
CA GLY A 332 11.50 -9.62 6.28
C GLY A 332 12.40 -8.41 5.95
N ARG A 333 12.15 -7.25 6.57
CA ARG A 333 12.89 -6.00 6.31
C ARG A 333 14.06 -5.81 7.27
N ALA A 334 15.06 -5.04 6.83
CA ALA A 334 16.23 -4.67 7.62
C ALA A 334 16.99 -5.88 8.21
N GLY A 335 17.05 -7.00 7.46
CA GLY A 335 17.78 -8.20 7.89
C GLY A 335 17.05 -9.05 8.92
N LYS A 336 15.80 -8.72 9.27
CA LYS A 336 14.95 -9.55 10.14
C LYS A 336 14.26 -10.65 9.36
N GLU A 337 14.00 -11.76 10.02
CA GLU A 337 13.17 -12.85 9.49
C GLU A 337 11.69 -12.45 9.47
N GLY A 338 10.91 -13.05 8.57
CA GLY A 338 9.49 -12.83 8.46
C GLY A 338 8.76 -14.07 7.96
N ALA A 339 7.45 -14.16 8.21
CA ALA A 339 6.60 -15.22 7.73
C ALA A 339 5.50 -14.68 6.81
N ALA A 340 5.25 -15.38 5.69
CA ALA A 340 4.20 -15.05 4.75
C ALA A 340 3.31 -16.27 4.50
N TRP A 341 2.04 -16.17 4.88
CA TRP A 341 1.05 -17.21 4.73
C TRP A 341 0.02 -16.83 3.68
N SER A 342 -0.43 -17.79 2.88
CA SER A 342 -1.45 -17.57 1.87
C SER A 342 -2.57 -18.59 1.99
N PHE A 343 -3.83 -18.14 2.09
CA PHE A 343 -4.98 -19.02 1.98
C PHE A 343 -5.37 -19.19 0.52
N VAL A 344 -5.44 -20.44 0.10
CA VAL A 344 -5.65 -20.82 -1.29
C VAL A 344 -6.84 -21.77 -1.37
N THR A 345 -7.88 -21.38 -2.10
CA THR A 345 -8.98 -22.30 -2.36
C THR A 345 -8.58 -23.31 -3.44
N PRO A 346 -9.20 -24.50 -3.48
CA PRO A 346 -8.92 -25.48 -4.54
C PRO A 346 -9.07 -24.92 -5.97
N ARG A 347 -9.88 -23.88 -6.14
CA ARG A 347 -10.07 -23.21 -7.43
C ARG A 347 -8.98 -22.20 -7.79
N GLU A 348 -8.17 -21.80 -6.83
CA GLU A 348 -7.08 -20.82 -6.97
C GLU A 348 -5.70 -21.46 -7.06
N ILE A 349 -5.59 -22.79 -6.98
CA ILE A 349 -4.29 -23.49 -7.07
C ILE A 349 -3.56 -23.20 -8.39
N ASP A 350 -4.27 -23.18 -9.52
CA ASP A 350 -3.65 -22.84 -10.83
C ASP A 350 -3.07 -21.40 -10.80
N HIS A 351 -3.73 -20.51 -10.07
CA HIS A 351 -3.27 -19.12 -9.91
C HIS A 351 -2.04 -19.04 -9.00
N LEU A 352 -2.01 -19.79 -7.90
CA LEU A 352 -0.82 -19.91 -7.06
C LEU A 352 0.38 -20.41 -7.87
N HIS A 353 0.21 -21.46 -8.66
CA HIS A 353 1.28 -21.96 -9.53
C HIS A 353 1.73 -20.95 -10.61
N PHE A 354 0.82 -20.07 -11.04
CA PHE A 354 1.19 -18.95 -11.90
C PHE A 354 2.09 -17.93 -11.16
N ILE A 355 1.75 -17.58 -9.91
CA ILE A 355 2.58 -16.73 -9.06
C ILE A 355 3.97 -17.37 -8.86
N GLU A 356 4.05 -18.63 -8.43
CA GLU A 356 5.32 -19.36 -8.25
C GLU A 356 6.22 -19.32 -9.50
N ARG A 357 5.62 -19.50 -10.68
CA ARG A 357 6.36 -19.49 -11.95
C ARG A 357 6.98 -18.14 -12.25
N ILE A 358 6.24 -17.06 -12.00
CA ILE A 358 6.72 -15.69 -12.29
C ILE A 358 7.73 -15.24 -11.25
N THR A 359 7.47 -15.51 -9.99
CA THR A 359 8.38 -15.17 -8.87
C THR A 359 9.60 -16.10 -8.80
N ARG A 360 9.57 -17.23 -9.53
CA ARG A 360 10.61 -18.27 -9.50
C ARG A 360 10.87 -18.82 -8.09
N HIS A 361 9.88 -18.75 -7.24
CA HIS A 361 9.94 -19.23 -5.85
C HIS A 361 8.82 -20.24 -5.61
N LYS A 362 9.17 -21.38 -5.01
CA LYS A 362 8.18 -22.38 -4.60
C LYS A 362 7.67 -22.05 -3.20
N ILE A 363 6.34 -22.04 -3.07
CA ILE A 363 5.67 -21.77 -1.81
C ILE A 363 5.32 -23.10 -1.15
N ALA A 364 5.76 -23.32 0.08
CA ALA A 364 5.56 -24.58 0.77
C ALA A 364 4.08 -24.78 1.15
N ARG A 365 3.53 -25.98 0.85
CA ARG A 365 2.20 -26.33 1.38
C ARG A 365 2.33 -26.75 2.83
N LYS A 366 1.57 -26.09 3.71
CA LYS A 366 1.45 -26.47 5.11
C LYS A 366 0.00 -26.82 5.44
N PRO A 367 -0.26 -27.75 6.35
CA PRO A 367 -1.62 -28.07 6.80
C PRO A 367 -2.21 -26.89 7.59
N LEU A 368 -3.53 -26.83 7.64
CA LEU A 368 -4.22 -25.91 8.53
C LEU A 368 -3.95 -26.34 9.98
N PRO A 369 -3.50 -25.44 10.87
CA PRO A 369 -3.32 -25.76 12.28
C PRO A 369 -4.60 -26.32 12.90
N SER A 370 -4.46 -27.40 13.67
CA SER A 370 -5.56 -27.94 14.47
C SER A 370 -5.90 -26.98 15.61
N ILE A 371 -7.08 -27.14 16.21
CA ILE A 371 -7.48 -26.36 17.39
C ILE A 371 -6.51 -26.61 18.55
N ALA A 372 -6.03 -27.86 18.71
CA ALA A 372 -5.09 -28.22 19.77
C ALA A 372 -3.75 -27.51 19.59
N GLU A 373 -3.18 -27.51 18.38
CA GLU A 373 -1.93 -26.81 18.05
C GLU A 373 -2.03 -25.28 18.25
N ALA A 374 -3.19 -24.69 17.91
CA ALA A 374 -3.43 -23.26 18.16
C ALA A 374 -3.46 -22.93 19.66
N ILE A 375 -4.12 -23.76 20.48
CA ILE A 375 -4.16 -23.59 21.94
C ILE A 375 -2.76 -23.76 22.54
N GLU A 376 -2.04 -24.82 22.15
CA GLU A 376 -0.69 -25.10 22.63
C GLU A 376 0.29 -23.96 22.25
N GLY A 377 0.24 -23.48 20.99
CA GLY A 377 1.03 -22.35 20.52
C GLY A 377 0.80 -21.10 21.37
N LYS A 378 -0.47 -20.76 21.61
CA LYS A 378 -0.84 -19.62 22.44
C LYS A 378 -0.35 -19.76 23.89
N GLN A 379 -0.47 -20.95 24.46
CA GLN A 379 0.02 -21.23 25.81
C GLN A 379 1.54 -21.09 25.90
N ARG A 380 2.28 -21.66 24.94
CA ARG A 380 3.74 -21.55 24.86
C ARG A 380 4.20 -20.10 24.83
N ILE A 381 3.64 -19.28 23.90
CA ILE A 381 4.04 -17.88 23.75
C ILE A 381 3.67 -17.05 24.98
N THR A 382 2.50 -17.35 25.60
CA THR A 382 2.13 -16.71 26.87
C THR A 382 3.13 -17.05 27.97
N ALA A 383 3.62 -18.30 28.03
CA ALA A 383 4.65 -18.70 28.98
C ALA A 383 5.97 -17.97 28.74
N GLU A 384 6.41 -17.88 27.49
CA GLU A 384 7.63 -17.14 27.09
C GLU A 384 7.54 -15.67 27.50
N ARG A 385 6.42 -14.99 27.20
CA ARG A 385 6.18 -13.59 27.63
C ARG A 385 6.18 -13.41 29.14
N LEU A 386 5.59 -14.36 29.89
CA LEU A 386 5.62 -14.33 31.35
C LEU A 386 7.04 -14.49 31.89
N LEU A 387 7.85 -15.38 31.30
CA LEU A 387 9.26 -15.57 31.68
C LEU A 387 10.07 -14.30 31.40
N GLU A 388 9.89 -13.69 30.24
CA GLU A 388 10.52 -12.43 29.89
C GLU A 388 10.18 -11.29 30.87
N LEU A 389 8.90 -11.19 31.28
CA LEU A 389 8.48 -10.23 32.30
C LEU A 389 9.10 -10.53 33.67
N VAL A 390 9.32 -11.80 34.02
CA VAL A 390 9.99 -12.19 35.27
C VAL A 390 11.46 -11.81 35.24
N GLU A 391 12.14 -11.98 34.10
CA GLU A 391 13.57 -11.70 33.95
C GLU A 391 13.87 -10.20 33.83
N ASN A 392 13.05 -9.44 33.08
CA ASN A 392 13.32 -8.06 32.72
C ASN A 392 12.34 -7.05 33.30
N GLY A 393 11.26 -7.51 33.93
CA GLY A 393 10.13 -6.68 34.32
C GLY A 393 10.28 -6.04 35.72
N GLU A 394 9.77 -4.83 35.85
CA GLU A 394 9.59 -4.15 37.14
C GLU A 394 8.36 -4.70 37.85
N LEU A 395 8.48 -5.85 38.51
CA LEU A 395 7.37 -6.55 39.19
C LEU A 395 7.15 -6.09 40.64
N ASN A 396 7.91 -5.10 41.13
CA ASN A 396 7.90 -4.72 42.54
C ASN A 396 6.54 -4.26 43.04
N GLU A 397 5.77 -3.56 42.19
CA GLU A 397 4.41 -3.08 42.54
C GLU A 397 3.42 -4.23 42.77
N TYR A 398 3.63 -5.38 42.10
CA TYR A 398 2.73 -6.52 42.13
C TYR A 398 3.13 -7.59 43.18
N LYS A 399 4.39 -7.56 43.68
CA LYS A 399 4.89 -8.56 44.62
C LYS A 399 4.10 -8.61 45.90
N GLY A 400 3.65 -7.46 46.43
CA GLY A 400 2.86 -7.42 47.67
C GLY A 400 1.55 -8.19 47.59
N ILE A 401 0.78 -7.95 46.52
CA ILE A 401 -0.48 -8.69 46.30
C ILE A 401 -0.24 -10.17 45.99
N ALA A 402 0.84 -10.48 45.26
CA ALA A 402 1.21 -11.85 44.92
C ALA A 402 1.52 -12.66 46.19
N ILE A 403 2.26 -12.08 47.17
CA ILE A 403 2.56 -12.73 48.46
C ILE A 403 1.26 -13.02 49.22
N GLN A 404 0.34 -12.02 49.34
CA GLN A 404 -0.94 -12.22 50.00
C GLN A 404 -1.77 -13.35 49.35
N MET A 405 -1.76 -13.43 48.02
CA MET A 405 -2.48 -14.50 47.31
C MET A 405 -1.83 -15.87 47.53
N LEU A 406 -0.50 -15.96 47.62
CA LEU A 406 0.23 -17.19 47.85
C LEU A 406 0.05 -17.73 49.28
N GLU A 407 -0.30 -16.89 50.28
CA GLU A 407 -0.66 -17.31 51.61
C GLU A 407 -2.02 -18.04 51.68
N GLN A 408 -2.92 -17.75 50.73
CA GLN A 408 -4.30 -18.25 50.75
C GLN A 408 -4.56 -19.35 49.70
N TYR A 409 -3.80 -19.33 48.58
CA TYR A 409 -4.03 -20.20 47.43
C TYR A 409 -2.76 -20.89 46.98
N ASP A 410 -2.91 -22.06 46.41
CA ASP A 410 -1.84 -22.83 45.81
C ASP A 410 -1.23 -22.11 44.60
N SER A 411 0.09 -22.11 44.50
CA SER A 411 0.85 -21.41 43.46
C SER A 411 0.52 -21.92 42.05
N VAL A 412 0.29 -23.24 41.90
CA VAL A 412 -0.06 -23.83 40.59
C VAL A 412 -1.43 -23.34 40.13
N ASN A 413 -2.41 -23.31 41.06
CA ASN A 413 -3.75 -22.81 40.75
C ASN A 413 -3.76 -21.31 40.42
N LEU A 414 -2.97 -20.51 41.14
CA LEU A 414 -2.83 -19.09 40.84
C LEU A 414 -2.19 -18.83 39.46
N LEU A 415 -1.12 -19.57 39.15
CA LEU A 415 -0.47 -19.48 37.86
C LEU A 415 -1.40 -19.95 36.73
N ALA A 416 -2.12 -21.06 36.93
CA ALA A 416 -3.11 -21.56 35.98
C ALA A 416 -4.24 -20.55 35.73
N ALA A 417 -4.72 -19.87 36.79
CA ALA A 417 -5.72 -18.82 36.68
C ALA A 417 -5.16 -17.58 35.90
N ALA A 418 -3.90 -17.17 36.14
CA ALA A 418 -3.23 -16.13 35.42
C ALA A 418 -3.10 -16.49 33.93
N PHE A 419 -2.67 -17.71 33.61
CA PHE A 419 -2.65 -18.20 32.23
C PHE A 419 -4.04 -18.12 31.57
N LYS A 420 -5.07 -18.60 32.29
CA LYS A 420 -6.46 -18.56 31.79
C LYS A 420 -6.93 -17.14 31.53
N LEU A 421 -6.59 -16.15 32.38
CA LEU A 421 -6.93 -14.74 32.18
C LEU A 421 -6.20 -14.15 30.98
N ILE A 422 -4.91 -14.42 30.82
CA ILE A 422 -4.08 -13.89 29.74
C ILE A 422 -4.44 -14.53 28.39
N THR A 423 -4.60 -15.85 28.36
CA THR A 423 -4.96 -16.56 27.13
C THR A 423 -6.40 -16.29 26.72
N GLY A 424 -7.29 -15.93 27.67
CA GLY A 424 -8.71 -15.62 27.49
C GLY A 424 -9.48 -16.77 26.83
N GLU A 425 -10.67 -17.04 27.27
CA GLU A 425 -11.63 -17.75 26.43
C GLU A 425 -12.10 -16.76 25.36
N LYS A 426 -11.40 -16.73 24.20
CA LYS A 426 -11.98 -16.04 23.04
C LYS A 426 -13.33 -16.68 22.78
N ASN A 427 -14.35 -15.85 22.54
CA ASN A 427 -15.72 -16.29 22.25
C ASN A 427 -15.76 -17.15 20.96
N ASP A 428 -15.27 -18.37 21.02
CA ASP A 428 -15.29 -19.34 19.92
C ASP A 428 -16.72 -19.73 19.48
N LYS A 429 -17.71 -19.34 20.28
CA LYS A 429 -19.11 -19.70 20.07
C LYS A 429 -19.85 -18.83 19.06
N THR A 430 -19.29 -17.72 18.62
CA THR A 430 -19.90 -16.92 17.56
C THR A 430 -19.54 -17.47 16.19
N ASN A 431 -20.51 -18.11 15.55
CA ASN A 431 -20.37 -18.49 14.14
C ASN A 431 -20.33 -17.22 13.30
N ILE A 432 -19.14 -16.76 12.94
CA ILE A 432 -18.96 -15.56 12.12
C ILE A 432 -18.80 -16.02 10.67
N GLU A 433 -19.78 -15.74 9.85
CA GLU A 433 -19.73 -16.00 8.41
C GLU A 433 -19.37 -14.71 7.67
N LEU A 434 -18.27 -14.74 6.94
CA LEU A 434 -17.89 -13.68 6.01
C LEU A 434 -18.62 -13.88 4.67
N THR A 435 -18.90 -12.79 3.97
CA THR A 435 -19.46 -12.85 2.63
C THR A 435 -18.50 -13.57 1.68
N PRO A 436 -18.91 -14.65 0.99
CA PRO A 436 -18.04 -15.36 0.06
C PRO A 436 -17.61 -14.45 -1.09
N GLU A 437 -16.31 -14.49 -1.45
CA GLU A 437 -15.81 -13.85 -2.66
C GLU A 437 -15.60 -14.85 -3.80
N GLU A 438 -15.75 -14.37 -5.05
CA GLU A 438 -15.50 -15.22 -6.21
C GLU A 438 -14.00 -15.52 -6.32
N PRO A 439 -13.63 -16.78 -6.61
CA PRO A 439 -12.24 -17.16 -6.81
C PRO A 439 -11.67 -16.49 -8.06
N ILE A 440 -10.37 -16.24 -8.05
CA ILE A 440 -9.65 -15.68 -9.19
C ILE A 440 -9.68 -16.68 -10.35
N ARG A 441 -10.21 -16.25 -11.50
CA ARG A 441 -10.20 -17.03 -12.73
C ARG A 441 -8.97 -16.69 -13.56
N VAL A 442 -8.03 -17.61 -13.69
CA VAL A 442 -6.95 -17.48 -14.66
C VAL A 442 -7.57 -17.55 -16.06
N LYS A 443 -7.45 -16.46 -16.83
CA LYS A 443 -7.80 -16.51 -18.26
C LYS A 443 -6.84 -17.53 -18.91
N ARG A 444 -7.30 -18.78 -19.15
CA ARG A 444 -6.57 -19.73 -19.97
C ARG A 444 -6.42 -19.10 -21.35
N ARG A 445 -5.21 -18.73 -21.73
CA ARG A 445 -4.88 -18.45 -23.13
C ARG A 445 -5.18 -19.76 -23.86
N ASN A 446 -6.24 -19.78 -24.69
CA ASN A 446 -6.48 -20.88 -25.60
C ASN A 446 -5.21 -21.10 -26.42
N PRO A 447 -4.61 -22.29 -26.40
CA PRO A 447 -3.46 -22.60 -27.25
C PRO A 447 -3.83 -22.78 -28.73
N ASP A 448 -5.09 -22.65 -29.11
CA ASP A 448 -5.63 -22.94 -30.43
C ASP A 448 -5.62 -21.76 -31.42
N ILE A 449 -4.62 -20.89 -31.36
CA ILE A 449 -4.25 -20.08 -32.52
C ILE A 449 -2.84 -20.51 -32.95
N ARG A 450 -2.70 -21.77 -33.34
CA ARG A 450 -1.55 -22.22 -34.14
C ARG A 450 -2.00 -22.47 -35.57
N SER A 451 -1.53 -21.57 -36.41
CA SER A 451 -1.19 -21.81 -37.82
C SER A 451 -2.30 -22.34 -38.71
N SER A 452 -3.13 -21.48 -39.26
CA SER A 452 -3.45 -21.65 -40.68
C SER A 452 -2.18 -21.35 -41.47
N GLY A 453 -1.35 -22.35 -41.59
CA GLY A 453 -0.19 -22.36 -42.47
C GLY A 453 -0.65 -22.17 -43.90
N ARG A 454 -0.24 -21.10 -44.52
CA ARG A 454 -0.25 -20.92 -45.96
C ARG A 454 0.43 -22.16 -46.60
N LYS A 455 -0.36 -22.94 -47.33
CA LYS A 455 0.21 -23.86 -48.31
C LYS A 455 0.74 -23.09 -49.52
N PRO A 456 1.91 -23.38 -50.05
CA PRO A 456 2.40 -22.77 -51.28
C PRO A 456 1.61 -23.31 -52.47
N SER A 457 1.16 -22.41 -53.34
CA SER A 457 0.57 -22.70 -54.64
C SER A 457 1.61 -23.33 -55.55
N GLY A 458 1.43 -24.60 -55.85
CA GLY A 458 2.15 -25.29 -56.93
C GLY A 458 1.40 -25.12 -58.27
N TYR A 459 2.09 -24.63 -59.25
CA TYR A 459 1.70 -24.61 -60.66
C TYR A 459 1.49 -26.01 -61.17
N GLY A 460 0.37 -26.24 -61.93
CA GLY A 460 0.11 -27.43 -62.68
C GLY A 460 -1.04 -27.27 -63.64
N ASN A 461 -0.70 -27.01 -64.89
CA ASN A 461 -1.53 -26.79 -66.06
C ASN A 461 -2.07 -28.12 -66.63
N ARG A 462 -3.27 -28.10 -67.21
CA ARG A 462 -3.91 -28.90 -68.31
C ARG A 462 -5.30 -29.39 -67.93
N GLY A 463 -6.37 -28.90 -68.58
CA GLY A 463 -6.78 -29.22 -69.92
C GLY A 463 -7.96 -30.18 -69.91
N GLY A 464 -9.11 -29.82 -70.46
CA GLY A 464 -10.09 -30.79 -70.92
C GLY A 464 -11.54 -30.56 -70.53
N SER A 465 -12.23 -29.82 -71.36
CA SER A 465 -13.55 -30.04 -72.02
C SER A 465 -14.67 -30.77 -71.27
N GLY A 466 -15.84 -30.16 -71.24
CA GLY A 466 -17.00 -30.86 -71.78
C GLY A 466 -18.21 -31.01 -70.88
N TYR A 467 -19.25 -30.43 -71.40
CA TYR A 467 -20.66 -30.80 -71.38
C TYR A 467 -21.58 -30.28 -70.31
N ARG A 468 -22.48 -29.50 -70.89
CA ARG A 468 -23.80 -29.05 -70.41
C ARG A 468 -24.68 -30.22 -69.95
N ARG A 469 -25.57 -29.97 -69.03
CA ARG A 469 -27.04 -30.17 -69.23
C ARG A 469 -27.85 -29.53 -68.09
N ASP A 470 -28.89 -28.86 -68.60
CA ASP A 470 -30.07 -28.33 -67.97
C ASP A 470 -30.92 -29.36 -67.21
N SER A 471 -31.69 -28.90 -66.29
CA SER A 471 -33.16 -28.98 -66.16
C SER A 471 -33.56 -28.65 -64.72
N GLN A 472 -34.25 -27.57 -64.54
CA GLN A 472 -35.71 -27.39 -64.54
C GLN A 472 -36.44 -28.03 -63.36
N GLY A 473 -37.18 -27.14 -62.68
CA GLY A 473 -38.47 -27.42 -62.11
C GLY A 473 -38.52 -27.29 -60.60
N GLY A 474 -39.13 -26.34 -60.01
CA GLY A 474 -40.46 -25.87 -59.94
C GLY A 474 -40.78 -25.76 -58.47
N SER A 475 -41.02 -24.60 -57.96
CA SER A 475 -42.32 -23.88 -57.85
C SER A 475 -43.07 -24.10 -56.53
N ARG A 476 -43.48 -22.97 -56.01
CA ARG A 476 -44.60 -22.68 -55.07
C ARG A 476 -44.27 -22.76 -53.58
N GLY A 477 -44.59 -21.78 -52.76
CA GLY A 477 -45.43 -20.59 -52.86
C GLY A 477 -45.87 -20.20 -51.50
N GLY A 478 -46.15 -18.90 -51.34
CA GLY A 478 -47.04 -18.35 -50.37
C GLY A 478 -46.34 -17.69 -49.18
N SER A 479 -46.16 -16.43 -49.11
CA SER A 479 -47.04 -15.27 -49.18
C SER A 479 -47.61 -14.86 -47.83
N TYR A 480 -47.55 -13.57 -47.69
CA TYR A 480 -48.23 -12.63 -46.77
C TYR A 480 -47.51 -12.38 -45.42
N GLY A 481 -47.20 -11.21 -45.09
CA GLY A 481 -47.64 -9.85 -45.28
C GLY A 481 -47.19 -9.13 -44.04
N GLY A 482 -46.48 -8.04 -44.02
CA GLY A 482 -46.90 -6.71 -44.37
C GLY A 482 -47.42 -5.97 -43.16
N ASN A 483 -46.70 -5.00 -42.65
CA ASN A 483 -47.06 -3.57 -42.58
C ASN A 483 -46.27 -2.89 -41.44
N LYS A 484 -45.39 -1.94 -41.68
CA LYS A 484 -45.51 -0.50 -41.82
C LYS A 484 -46.32 0.24 -40.75
N GLY A 485 -45.67 1.24 -40.21
CA GLY A 485 -46.23 2.46 -39.67
C GLY A 485 -45.76 2.68 -38.23
N GLY A 486 -45.04 3.65 -37.80
CA GLY A 486 -44.96 5.04 -38.29
C GLY A 486 -45.60 5.96 -37.26
N TYR A 487 -44.81 6.87 -36.79
CA TYR A 487 -45.11 8.25 -36.34
C TYR A 487 -45.85 8.54 -35.03
N ASN A 488 -45.21 9.43 -34.35
CA ASN A 488 -45.62 10.71 -33.73
C ASN A 488 -45.91 10.71 -32.23
N ARG A 489 -45.11 11.54 -31.53
CA ARG A 489 -45.47 12.89 -30.99
C ARG A 489 -46.83 12.96 -30.31
N ASP A 490 -46.91 13.32 -29.06
CA ASP A 490 -47.00 14.69 -28.53
C ASP A 490 -47.40 14.68 -27.03
N SER A 491 -46.76 15.54 -26.28
CA SER A 491 -47.30 16.60 -25.44
C SER A 491 -48.46 16.31 -24.46
N GLY A 492 -48.24 16.85 -23.26
CA GLY A 492 -49.30 17.35 -22.39
C GLY A 492 -49.20 16.85 -20.97
N SER A 493 -48.59 17.52 -20.05
CA SER A 493 -48.98 18.68 -19.25
C SER A 493 -50.07 18.42 -18.21
N ARG A 494 -49.75 18.88 -16.98
CA ARG A 494 -50.67 19.28 -15.89
C ARG A 494 -51.22 18.14 -15.03
N ASP A 495 -51.29 18.27 -13.71
CA ASP A 495 -51.40 19.39 -12.78
C ASP A 495 -51.15 18.91 -11.35
N SER A 496 -50.49 19.74 -10.59
CA SER A 496 -50.83 20.26 -9.27
C SER A 496 -51.33 19.31 -8.17
N ASN A 497 -50.63 19.32 -7.01
CA ASN A 497 -51.25 19.94 -5.86
C ASN A 497 -50.28 20.34 -4.76
N ARG A 498 -50.42 21.56 -4.36
CA ARG A 498 -49.91 22.34 -3.24
C ARG A 498 -50.41 21.83 -1.90
N SER A 499 -49.60 21.99 -0.85
CA SER A 499 -49.89 22.75 0.39
C SER A 499 -48.62 22.80 1.25
N SER A 500 -47.91 23.82 1.35
CA SER A 500 -47.91 25.05 2.12
C SER A 500 -48.53 24.95 3.53
N TYR A 501 -47.66 25.12 4.53
CA TYR A 501 -47.92 25.98 5.69
C TYR A 501 -46.58 26.33 6.35
N ASP A 502 -46.15 27.48 6.18
CA ASP A 502 -45.72 28.64 6.88
C ASP A 502 -46.09 28.67 8.38
N ARG A 503 -45.09 29.04 9.22
CA ARG A 503 -45.08 30.24 10.07
C ARG A 503 -44.00 30.18 11.17
N LYS A 504 -43.05 31.08 11.08
CA LYS A 504 -42.48 31.84 12.23
C LYS A 504 -43.53 32.88 12.65
N PRO A 505 -43.41 33.65 13.77
CA PRO A 505 -42.21 34.06 14.50
C PRO A 505 -42.44 34.44 16.00
N ARG A 506 -41.32 34.91 16.64
CA ARG A 506 -41.18 35.92 17.74
C ARG A 506 -41.73 35.57 19.15
N SER A 507 -41.15 35.96 20.25
CA SER A 507 -40.29 36.96 20.86
C SER A 507 -40.44 36.72 22.37
N SER A 508 -39.61 37.02 23.30
CA SER A 508 -38.91 38.18 23.79
C SER A 508 -38.47 37.94 25.23
N SER A 509 -37.32 38.48 25.51
CA SER A 509 -37.01 39.38 26.65
C SER A 509 -36.69 38.84 28.03
N GLY A 510 -35.58 39.39 28.52
CA GLY A 510 -35.29 39.73 29.89
C GLY A 510 -34.13 38.95 30.47
N GLY A 511 -32.97 39.43 30.77
CA GLY A 511 -32.58 40.66 31.40
C GLY A 511 -31.88 40.27 32.70
N GLY A 512 -30.65 40.67 32.94
CA GLY A 512 -30.11 40.59 34.28
C GLY A 512 -28.60 40.44 34.36
N GLU A 513 -27.95 41.56 34.34
CA GLU A 513 -26.58 41.87 34.77
C GLU A 513 -26.16 41.20 36.09
N ARG A 514 -24.87 40.84 36.21
CA ARG A 514 -23.87 41.50 37.06
C ARG A 514 -22.56 40.73 37.13
N ARG A 515 -21.49 41.41 36.76
CA ARG A 515 -20.10 41.22 37.25
C ARG A 515 -19.99 41.99 38.61
N PRO A 516 -18.84 41.99 39.32
CA PRO A 516 -17.60 41.21 39.36
C PRO A 516 -17.11 40.93 40.80
N SER A 517 -16.04 40.16 41.01
CA SER A 517 -15.01 40.56 41.97
C SER A 517 -13.74 39.71 41.90
N LYS A 518 -12.65 40.44 41.81
CA LYS A 518 -11.27 40.08 42.08
C LYS A 518 -11.11 39.54 43.49
N PHE A 519 -10.16 38.66 43.72
CA PHE A 519 -9.16 38.82 44.77
C PHE A 519 -7.89 38.02 44.46
N ASN A 520 -6.77 38.74 44.59
CA ASN A 520 -5.38 38.34 44.75
C ASN A 520 -5.22 37.46 46.00
N ASP A 521 -4.22 36.61 46.07
CA ASP A 521 -2.95 36.84 46.73
C ASP A 521 -2.07 35.59 46.77
N ASN A 522 -0.85 35.80 46.34
CA ASN A 522 0.45 35.39 46.90
C ASN A 522 0.48 34.33 48.02
N GLN A 523 1.31 33.31 47.83
CA GLN A 523 2.50 33.15 48.70
C GLN A 523 3.46 32.08 48.13
N SER A 524 4.65 32.54 47.84
CA SER A 524 5.91 31.81 47.84
C SER A 524 6.16 31.05 49.14
N PHE A 525 6.78 29.86 49.10
CA PHE A 525 7.87 29.53 50.02
C PHE A 525 8.70 28.34 49.48
N ASP A 526 10.01 28.55 49.52
CA ASP A 526 11.12 27.65 49.36
C ASP A 526 11.03 26.32 50.14
N LYS A 527 11.44 25.21 49.55
CA LYS A 527 12.67 24.46 49.87
C LYS A 527 12.90 23.40 48.83
#